data_3700f0d575dd96374b1b8893225d0522
#
_entry.id   3700f0d575dd96374b1b8893225d0522
#
_cell.length_a   1.000
_cell.length_b   1.000
_cell.length_c   1.000
_cell.angle_alpha   90.00
_cell.angle_beta   90.00
_cell.angle_gamma   90.00
#
_symmetry.space_group_name_H-M   'P 1'
#
loop_
_entity.id
_entity.type
_entity.pdbx_description
1 polymer ?
#
loop_
_entity_poly.entity_id
_entity_poly.type
_entity_poly.pdbx_seq_one_letter_code
_entity_poly.pdbx_strand_id
1 'polypeptide(L)'
;GVAEKLINDSAFAAIDSADIIFINEPQFNVDAMLEEGKPFTFTVSGAVAPEMQLSSYDPVQITLPPEEATEADVQQALADIQDYYHRLDKIADEDHVAQMGDYVDTRLTVTNHGKLVNGMNNVTRMVGLGAGTMPESFDDNLIGTKVGDLIEFDFEAKDEKGSSDFGDGELHAQVEVCGFRTVVLPEIDDELAVKVGCMDVEDMHKQMRRNIEMQKAEQLPHLKLDRAVEAALERLTEDVPAYYVDFIRQDVGREFMESLQEQGMDLQQWMLQNSVQGEQMKEDISREAQRRAAIDRTLDAIFAHEKMEVTDEDIAALFAEEEDAQAKLESWKEANRLSNLRKMARQRKATQWLVDNAQVEIEE
;
A
#
# COMPACT_ATOMS: atom_id res chain seq x y z
N GLY A 1 6.11 46.95 11.02
CA GLY A 1 5.64 48.35 10.78
C GLY A 1 4.51 48.41 9.77
N VAL A 2 4.11 49.64 9.33
CA VAL A 2 2.99 49.79 8.37
C VAL A 2 3.27 49.09 7.04
N ALA A 3 4.51 49.18 6.55
CA ALA A 3 4.94 48.52 5.31
C ALA A 3 4.84 46.99 5.41
N GLU A 4 5.26 46.37 6.49
CA GLU A 4 5.15 44.92 6.73
C GLU A 4 3.70 44.47 6.74
N LYS A 5 2.82 45.22 7.38
CA LYS A 5 1.38 44.92 7.39
C LYS A 5 0.79 44.99 5.98
N LEU A 6 1.14 46.03 5.20
CA LEU A 6 0.68 46.19 3.83
C LEU A 6 1.18 45.07 2.92
N ILE A 7 2.43 44.63 3.10
CA ILE A 7 3.01 43.48 2.38
C ILE A 7 2.23 42.21 2.77
N ASN A 8 2.07 41.92 4.06
CA ASN A 8 1.37 40.73 4.52
C ASN A 8 -0.09 40.69 4.04
N ASP A 9 -0.79 41.82 4.04
CA ASP A 9 -2.21 41.85 3.62
C ASP A 9 -2.39 41.69 2.10
N SER A 10 -1.39 42.04 1.28
CA SER A 10 -1.51 42.02 -0.19
C SER A 10 -0.70 40.93 -0.89
N ALA A 11 0.39 40.45 -0.28
CA ALA A 11 1.31 39.53 -0.93
C ALA A 11 0.67 38.16 -1.22
N PHE A 12 -0.03 37.58 -0.25
CA PHE A 12 -0.65 36.27 -0.44
C PHE A 12 -1.73 36.28 -1.52
N ALA A 13 -2.53 37.35 -1.58
CA ALA A 13 -3.52 37.53 -2.63
C ALA A 13 -2.86 37.71 -4.02
N ALA A 14 -1.75 38.42 -4.09
CA ALA A 14 -1.00 38.61 -5.33
C ALA A 14 -0.34 37.33 -5.81
N ILE A 15 0.27 36.54 -4.91
CA ILE A 15 0.86 35.22 -5.19
C ILE A 15 -0.22 34.26 -5.72
N ASP A 16 -1.36 34.19 -5.03
CA ASP A 16 -2.48 33.33 -5.41
C ASP A 16 -3.10 33.71 -6.74
N SER A 17 -3.25 35.03 -7.01
CA SER A 17 -3.75 35.52 -8.31
C SER A 17 -2.76 35.31 -9.45
N ALA A 18 -1.46 35.23 -9.17
CA ALA A 18 -0.44 34.87 -10.15
C ALA A 18 -0.30 33.37 -10.40
N ASP A 19 -1.09 32.55 -9.72
CA ASP A 19 -1.05 31.07 -9.77
C ASP A 19 0.35 30.50 -9.41
N ILE A 20 1.03 31.11 -8.44
CA ILE A 20 2.35 30.71 -7.97
C ILE A 20 2.22 29.93 -6.66
N ILE A 21 2.91 28.79 -6.57
CA ILE A 21 3.08 28.04 -5.33
C ILE A 21 4.56 27.96 -5.02
N PHE A 22 4.98 28.68 -3.98
CA PHE A 22 6.34 28.59 -3.48
C PHE A 22 6.51 27.32 -2.65
N ILE A 23 7.64 26.63 -2.83
CA ILE A 23 8.01 25.43 -2.08
C ILE A 23 8.91 25.71 -0.89
N ASN A 24 9.32 26.96 -0.74
CA ASN A 24 10.06 27.47 0.43
C ASN A 24 9.42 28.78 0.90
N GLU A 25 9.88 29.28 2.03
CA GLU A 25 9.45 30.58 2.53
C GLU A 25 9.83 31.70 1.54
N PRO A 26 8.86 32.47 1.02
CA PRO A 26 9.14 33.51 0.05
C PRO A 26 9.91 34.69 0.68
N GLN A 27 10.79 35.28 -0.10
CA GLN A 27 11.55 36.48 0.29
C GLN A 27 10.87 37.73 -0.26
N PHE A 28 10.76 38.75 0.59
CA PHE A 28 10.15 40.03 0.26
C PHE A 28 11.22 41.07 0.14
N ASN A 29 11.34 41.69 -1.02
CA ASN A 29 12.26 42.82 -1.27
C ASN A 29 11.45 44.08 -1.54
N VAL A 30 11.79 45.12 -0.83
CA VAL A 30 11.14 46.43 -0.95
C VAL A 30 12.09 47.40 -1.63
N ASP A 31 11.72 47.89 -2.80
CA ASP A 31 12.57 48.70 -3.63
C ASP A 31 12.55 50.21 -3.23
N ALA A 32 11.53 50.64 -2.49
CA ALA A 32 11.36 52.02 -2.10
C ALA A 32 10.74 52.19 -0.70
N MET A 33 11.04 53.27 -0.04
CA MET A 33 10.37 53.62 1.22
C MET A 33 8.88 53.93 0.98
N LEU A 34 8.04 53.49 1.93
CA LEU A 34 6.61 53.81 1.89
C LEU A 34 6.40 55.31 2.05
N GLU A 35 5.73 55.92 1.06
CA GLU A 35 5.36 57.35 1.09
C GLU A 35 3.85 57.50 0.92
N GLU A 36 3.26 58.39 1.72
CA GLU A 36 1.82 58.65 1.65
C GLU A 36 1.40 59.19 0.28
N GLY A 37 0.38 58.62 -0.33
CA GLY A 37 -0.16 59.02 -1.62
C GLY A 37 0.65 58.54 -2.83
N LYS A 38 1.72 57.72 -2.65
CA LYS A 38 2.49 57.13 -3.74
C LYS A 38 2.25 55.64 -3.85
N PRO A 39 2.34 55.06 -5.07
CA PRO A 39 2.32 53.62 -5.23
C PRO A 39 3.47 52.95 -4.47
N PHE A 40 3.18 51.86 -3.77
CA PHE A 40 4.17 51.04 -3.08
C PHE A 40 4.39 49.76 -3.84
N THR A 41 5.64 49.47 -4.21
CA THR A 41 6.04 48.31 -4.98
C THR A 41 6.97 47.44 -4.15
N PHE A 42 6.73 46.14 -4.16
CA PHE A 42 7.60 45.14 -3.57
C PHE A 42 7.70 43.93 -4.49
N THR A 43 8.80 43.20 -4.39
CA THR A 43 9.05 41.98 -5.14
C THR A 43 9.02 40.80 -4.19
N VAL A 44 8.34 39.74 -4.61
CA VAL A 44 8.33 38.45 -3.90
C VAL A 44 9.07 37.42 -4.75
N SER A 45 10.02 36.72 -4.14
CA SER A 45 10.81 35.70 -4.81
C SER A 45 10.91 34.44 -3.94
N GLY A 46 10.97 33.28 -4.57
CA GLY A 46 11.09 31.98 -3.89
C GLY A 46 11.30 30.87 -4.89
N ALA A 47 11.59 29.69 -4.37
CA ALA A 47 11.69 28.49 -5.19
C ALA A 47 10.29 27.98 -5.54
N VAL A 48 10.14 27.48 -6.74
CA VAL A 48 8.93 26.84 -7.25
C VAL A 48 9.25 25.38 -7.64
N ALA A 49 8.22 24.60 -7.88
CA ALA A 49 8.37 23.23 -8.37
C ALA A 49 9.17 23.20 -9.69
N PRO A 50 10.07 22.22 -9.88
CA PRO A 50 10.84 22.12 -11.11
C PRO A 50 9.94 21.71 -12.29
N GLU A 51 10.24 22.25 -13.47
CA GLU A 51 9.66 21.73 -14.71
C GLU A 51 10.42 20.48 -15.13
N MET A 52 9.69 19.40 -15.41
CA MET A 52 10.26 18.14 -15.86
C MET A 52 9.74 17.79 -17.25
N GLN A 53 10.48 16.93 -17.94
CA GLN A 53 10.10 16.46 -19.28
C GLN A 53 10.03 14.94 -19.32
N LEU A 54 9.15 14.45 -20.18
CA LEU A 54 9.04 13.02 -20.47
C LEU A 54 9.71 12.70 -21.82
N SER A 55 10.26 11.52 -21.92
CA SER A 55 10.86 11.00 -23.17
C SER A 55 9.82 10.79 -24.27
N SER A 56 8.55 10.59 -23.92
CA SER A 56 7.39 10.52 -24.83
C SER A 56 6.12 10.93 -24.10
N TYR A 57 5.23 11.58 -24.83
CA TYR A 57 3.87 11.94 -24.41
C TYR A 57 2.79 11.12 -25.15
N ASP A 58 3.19 10.13 -25.94
CA ASP A 58 2.26 9.20 -26.56
C ASP A 58 1.47 8.44 -25.50
N PRO A 59 0.27 7.93 -25.82
CA PRO A 59 -0.49 7.08 -24.93
C PRO A 59 0.37 5.98 -24.32
N VAL A 60 0.27 5.78 -23.00
CA VAL A 60 1.01 4.70 -22.32
C VAL A 60 0.43 3.35 -22.69
N GLN A 61 1.28 2.34 -22.79
CA GLN A 61 0.86 0.96 -23.02
C GLN A 61 0.88 0.24 -21.67
N ILE A 62 -0.23 -0.38 -21.32
CA ILE A 62 -0.40 -1.12 -20.09
C ILE A 62 -1.08 -2.45 -20.36
N THR A 63 -0.87 -3.43 -19.51
CA THR A 63 -1.58 -4.70 -19.52
C THR A 63 -2.62 -4.71 -18.41
N LEU A 64 -3.74 -5.39 -18.59
CA LEU A 64 -4.74 -5.61 -17.54
C LEU A 64 -5.27 -7.05 -17.64
N PRO A 65 -5.62 -7.67 -16.50
CA PRO A 65 -6.37 -8.92 -16.55
C PRO A 65 -7.75 -8.70 -17.18
N PRO A 66 -8.35 -9.74 -17.77
CA PRO A 66 -9.68 -9.65 -18.36
C PRO A 66 -10.74 -9.27 -17.33
N GLU A 67 -11.75 -8.51 -17.76
CA GLU A 67 -12.90 -8.14 -16.91
C GLU A 67 -13.75 -9.36 -16.53
N GLU A 68 -13.90 -10.29 -17.45
CA GLU A 68 -14.63 -11.54 -17.24
C GLU A 68 -13.83 -12.49 -16.34
N ALA A 69 -14.55 -13.32 -15.58
CA ALA A 69 -13.94 -14.38 -14.81
C ALA A 69 -13.37 -15.47 -15.74
N THR A 70 -12.08 -15.69 -15.66
CA THR A 70 -11.40 -16.77 -16.39
C THR A 70 -11.65 -18.13 -15.72
N GLU A 71 -11.40 -19.21 -16.45
CA GLU A 71 -11.46 -20.55 -15.84
C GLU A 71 -10.41 -20.71 -14.73
N ALA A 72 -9.24 -20.09 -14.88
CA ALA A 72 -8.20 -20.10 -13.84
C ALA A 72 -8.67 -19.40 -12.55
N ASP A 73 -9.36 -18.27 -12.66
CA ASP A 73 -9.94 -17.59 -11.49
C ASP A 73 -10.94 -18.46 -10.75
N VAL A 74 -11.81 -19.17 -11.50
CA VAL A 74 -12.80 -20.06 -10.92
C VAL A 74 -12.14 -21.27 -10.24
N GLN A 75 -11.12 -21.86 -10.86
CA GLN A 75 -10.37 -22.97 -10.27
C GLN A 75 -9.63 -22.52 -9.00
N GLN A 76 -9.06 -21.34 -8.99
CA GLN A 76 -8.43 -20.80 -7.77
C GLN A 76 -9.46 -20.60 -6.67
N ALA A 77 -10.61 -20.00 -6.96
CA ALA A 77 -11.67 -19.80 -5.97
C ALA A 77 -12.24 -21.14 -5.42
N LEU A 78 -12.33 -22.17 -6.27
CA LEU A 78 -12.70 -23.52 -5.83
C LEU A 78 -11.63 -24.12 -4.91
N ALA A 79 -10.35 -23.96 -5.26
CA ALA A 79 -9.25 -24.44 -4.43
C ALA A 79 -9.24 -23.75 -3.06
N ASP A 80 -9.48 -22.42 -3.02
CA ASP A 80 -9.57 -21.65 -1.77
C ASP A 80 -10.73 -22.14 -0.88
N ILE A 81 -11.88 -22.48 -1.48
CA ILE A 81 -13.01 -23.07 -0.76
C ILE A 81 -12.66 -24.45 -0.24
N GLN A 82 -12.06 -25.32 -1.07
CA GLN A 82 -11.64 -26.65 -0.64
C GLN A 82 -10.64 -26.55 0.52
N ASP A 83 -9.69 -25.59 0.44
CA ASP A 83 -8.72 -25.38 1.51
C ASP A 83 -9.39 -24.86 2.79
N TYR A 84 -10.37 -23.96 2.68
CA TYR A 84 -11.12 -23.48 3.84
C TYR A 84 -11.94 -24.58 4.54
N TYR A 85 -12.51 -25.52 3.78
CA TYR A 85 -13.34 -26.62 4.28
C TYR A 85 -12.57 -27.94 4.39
N HIS A 86 -11.24 -27.93 4.28
CA HIS A 86 -10.44 -29.15 4.46
C HIS A 86 -10.61 -29.73 5.87
N ARG A 87 -10.36 -31.00 5.99
CA ARG A 87 -10.28 -31.70 7.27
C ARG A 87 -8.93 -32.40 7.42
N LEU A 88 -8.55 -32.65 8.65
CA LEU A 88 -7.33 -33.35 8.98
C LEU A 88 -7.67 -34.74 9.48
N ASP A 89 -7.44 -35.74 8.64
CA ASP A 89 -7.67 -37.14 8.99
C ASP A 89 -6.38 -37.77 9.53
N LYS A 90 -6.50 -38.61 10.58
CA LYS A 90 -5.35 -39.33 11.12
C LYS A 90 -4.82 -40.32 10.10
N ILE A 91 -3.51 -40.37 9.93
CA ILE A 91 -2.84 -41.42 9.15
C ILE A 91 -2.75 -42.64 10.03
N ALA A 92 -3.41 -43.71 9.58
CA ALA A 92 -3.49 -44.99 10.32
C ALA A 92 -2.29 -45.92 10.07
N ASP A 93 -1.45 -45.61 9.09
CA ASP A 93 -0.25 -46.40 8.75
C ASP A 93 0.81 -46.21 9.83
N GLU A 94 1.09 -47.26 10.60
CA GLU A 94 2.10 -47.26 11.66
C GLU A 94 3.55 -47.10 11.13
N ASP A 95 3.77 -47.42 9.85
CA ASP A 95 5.06 -47.27 9.17
C ASP A 95 5.22 -45.92 8.48
N HIS A 96 4.21 -45.05 8.56
CA HIS A 96 4.27 -43.71 7.96
C HIS A 96 5.46 -42.91 8.47
N VAL A 97 6.10 -42.19 7.53
CA VAL A 97 7.26 -41.34 7.76
C VAL A 97 6.85 -39.93 7.41
N ALA A 98 7.08 -38.96 8.31
CA ALA A 98 6.73 -37.56 8.13
C ALA A 98 7.22 -37.02 6.80
N GLN A 99 6.34 -36.39 6.05
CA GLN A 99 6.60 -35.78 4.75
C GLN A 99 6.10 -34.32 4.73
N MET A 100 6.63 -33.54 3.81
CA MET A 100 6.13 -32.19 3.56
C MET A 100 4.63 -32.23 3.23
N GLY A 101 3.83 -31.37 3.89
CA GLY A 101 2.38 -31.34 3.78
C GLY A 101 1.63 -32.13 4.86
N ASP A 102 2.33 -32.98 5.62
CA ASP A 102 1.73 -33.65 6.78
C ASP A 102 1.54 -32.68 7.96
N TYR A 103 0.57 -32.98 8.79
CA TYR A 103 0.41 -32.38 10.10
C TYR A 103 0.85 -33.37 11.17
N VAL A 104 1.83 -32.97 11.97
CA VAL A 104 2.43 -33.81 13.02
C VAL A 104 1.86 -33.41 14.37
N ASP A 105 1.19 -34.33 15.03
CA ASP A 105 0.82 -34.17 16.43
C ASP A 105 2.07 -34.35 17.28
N THR A 106 2.54 -33.26 17.91
CA THR A 106 3.77 -33.26 18.70
C THR A 106 3.50 -32.95 20.16
N ARG A 107 4.39 -33.43 21.01
CA ARG A 107 4.59 -32.89 22.38
C ARG A 107 5.97 -32.25 22.41
N LEU A 108 6.01 -30.95 22.61
CA LEU A 108 7.25 -30.20 22.44
C LEU A 108 7.59 -29.31 23.63
N THR A 109 8.88 -29.17 23.85
CA THR A 109 9.48 -28.21 24.77
C THR A 109 10.52 -27.40 24.02
N VAL A 110 10.43 -26.07 24.11
CA VAL A 110 11.40 -25.16 23.48
C VAL A 110 12.12 -24.34 24.53
N THR A 111 13.43 -24.26 24.39
CA THR A 111 14.29 -23.43 25.26
C THR A 111 15.13 -22.46 24.45
N ASN A 112 15.42 -21.30 25.04
CA ASN A 112 16.34 -20.30 24.53
C ASN A 112 17.48 -20.16 25.53
N HIS A 113 18.71 -20.53 25.15
CA HIS A 113 19.87 -20.55 26.06
C HIS A 113 19.58 -21.24 27.39
N GLY A 114 18.89 -22.39 27.37
CA GLY A 114 18.53 -23.18 28.53
C GLY A 114 17.37 -22.64 29.36
N LYS A 115 16.74 -21.53 28.96
CA LYS A 115 15.50 -21.01 29.57
C LYS A 115 14.30 -21.40 28.75
N LEU A 116 13.24 -21.88 29.43
CA LEU A 116 11.99 -22.22 28.78
C LEU A 116 11.39 -21.01 28.04
N VAL A 117 11.01 -21.22 26.79
CA VAL A 117 10.20 -20.26 26.05
C VAL A 117 8.78 -20.28 26.61
N ASN A 118 8.21 -19.10 26.83
CA ASN A 118 6.89 -18.98 27.47
C ASN A 118 5.82 -19.72 26.65
N GLY A 119 5.04 -20.56 27.32
CA GLY A 119 4.00 -21.37 26.68
C GLY A 119 4.49 -22.60 25.89
N MET A 120 5.82 -22.92 25.95
CA MET A 120 6.44 -24.02 25.18
C MET A 120 7.10 -25.08 26.09
N ASN A 121 6.47 -25.39 27.20
CA ASN A 121 6.95 -26.42 28.12
C ASN A 121 6.02 -27.63 28.12
N ASN A 122 6.45 -28.74 27.51
CA ASN A 122 5.70 -29.98 27.40
C ASN A 122 4.27 -29.79 26.86
N VAL A 123 4.15 -28.96 25.81
CA VAL A 123 2.85 -28.65 25.20
C VAL A 123 2.56 -29.58 24.05
N THR A 124 1.30 -29.99 23.93
CA THR A 124 0.82 -30.69 22.74
C THR A 124 0.51 -29.67 21.66
N ARG A 125 1.17 -29.78 20.52
CA ARG A 125 0.98 -28.87 19.38
C ARG A 125 0.93 -29.68 18.11
N MET A 126 0.04 -29.29 17.21
CA MET A 126 0.00 -29.78 15.85
C MET A 126 0.84 -28.87 14.97
N VAL A 127 1.81 -29.44 14.27
CA VAL A 127 2.73 -28.73 13.37
C VAL A 127 2.46 -29.18 11.95
N GLY A 128 2.04 -28.23 11.10
CA GLY A 128 1.87 -28.46 9.67
C GLY A 128 3.20 -28.23 8.94
N LEU A 129 3.80 -29.31 8.41
CA LEU A 129 5.07 -29.26 7.71
C LEU A 129 4.93 -28.49 6.40
N GLY A 130 5.60 -27.33 6.29
CA GLY A 130 5.48 -26.40 5.17
C GLY A 130 4.25 -25.50 5.21
N ALA A 131 3.41 -25.59 6.26
CA ALA A 131 2.25 -24.72 6.43
C ALA A 131 2.56 -23.38 7.14
N GLY A 132 3.84 -23.12 7.45
CA GLY A 132 4.27 -21.89 8.15
C GLY A 132 3.80 -21.79 9.61
N THR A 133 3.46 -22.92 10.24
CA THR A 133 3.09 -23.00 11.67
C THR A 133 4.28 -22.94 12.59
N MET A 134 5.44 -23.34 12.08
CA MET A 134 6.75 -23.23 12.69
C MET A 134 7.76 -22.72 11.67
N PRO A 135 8.95 -22.23 12.06
CA PRO A 135 10.02 -21.90 11.13
C PRO A 135 10.42 -23.10 10.26
N GLU A 136 10.82 -22.85 9.02
CA GLU A 136 11.20 -23.89 8.06
C GLU A 136 12.31 -24.81 8.60
N SER A 137 13.29 -24.25 9.30
CA SER A 137 14.36 -25.00 9.96
C SER A 137 13.86 -25.96 11.06
N PHE A 138 12.69 -25.70 11.65
CA PHE A 138 12.02 -26.63 12.55
C PHE A 138 11.34 -27.76 11.78
N ASP A 139 10.62 -27.43 10.72
CA ASP A 139 9.89 -28.41 9.89
C ASP A 139 10.85 -29.42 9.28
N ASP A 140 12.02 -28.98 8.78
CA ASP A 140 13.03 -29.85 8.19
C ASP A 140 13.54 -30.95 9.15
N ASN A 141 13.59 -30.65 10.44
CA ASN A 141 14.00 -31.63 11.44
C ASN A 141 12.94 -32.68 11.76
N LEU A 142 11.67 -32.41 11.43
CA LEU A 142 10.57 -33.37 11.60
C LEU A 142 10.39 -34.29 10.38
N ILE A 143 10.84 -33.89 9.20
CA ILE A 143 10.78 -34.72 8.00
C ILE A 143 11.57 -36.01 8.24
N GLY A 144 10.96 -37.15 7.91
CA GLY A 144 11.59 -38.47 8.07
C GLY A 144 11.40 -39.10 9.44
N THR A 145 10.76 -38.45 10.40
CA THR A 145 10.43 -39.02 11.71
C THR A 145 9.24 -39.96 11.65
N LYS A 146 9.11 -40.82 12.67
CA LYS A 146 8.02 -41.77 12.88
C LYS A 146 7.31 -41.52 14.21
N VAL A 147 6.10 -42.07 14.34
CA VAL A 147 5.37 -42.05 15.61
C VAL A 147 6.20 -42.70 16.72
N GLY A 148 6.31 -42.01 17.84
CA GLY A 148 7.09 -42.44 18.99
C GLY A 148 8.52 -41.98 19.00
N ASP A 149 9.01 -41.31 17.95
CA ASP A 149 10.33 -40.72 17.93
C ASP A 149 10.43 -39.57 18.93
N LEU A 150 11.54 -39.58 19.67
CA LEU A 150 11.97 -38.50 20.56
C LEU A 150 13.22 -37.87 19.95
N ILE A 151 13.07 -36.64 19.46
CA ILE A 151 14.16 -35.92 18.79
C ILE A 151 14.50 -34.63 19.51
N GLU A 152 15.77 -34.25 19.46
CA GLU A 152 16.29 -33.00 19.97
C GLU A 152 17.10 -32.32 18.85
N PHE A 153 16.82 -31.04 18.63
CA PHE A 153 17.52 -30.27 17.59
C PHE A 153 17.50 -28.78 17.90
N ASP A 154 18.40 -28.08 17.27
CA ASP A 154 18.45 -26.62 17.27
C ASP A 154 17.83 -26.10 15.98
N PHE A 155 17.12 -24.97 16.06
CA PHE A 155 16.47 -24.31 14.93
C PHE A 155 16.51 -22.78 15.09
N GLU A 156 16.48 -22.07 13.96
CA GLU A 156 16.42 -20.63 13.95
C GLU A 156 15.01 -20.13 14.27
N ALA A 157 14.89 -19.16 15.19
CA ALA A 157 13.61 -18.60 15.61
C ALA A 157 12.87 -17.86 14.48
N LYS A 158 13.61 -17.36 13.47
CA LYS A 158 13.07 -16.64 12.32
C LYS A 158 13.29 -17.44 11.04
N ASP A 159 12.28 -17.44 10.19
CA ASP A 159 12.41 -17.83 8.79
C ASP A 159 12.97 -16.67 7.93
N GLU A 160 13.19 -16.91 6.64
CA GLU A 160 13.65 -15.88 5.69
C GLU A 160 12.68 -14.67 5.61
N LYS A 161 11.41 -14.81 6.01
CA LYS A 161 10.41 -13.75 6.03
C LYS A 161 10.45 -12.91 7.32
N GLY A 162 11.31 -13.28 8.28
CA GLY A 162 11.60 -12.49 9.46
C GLY A 162 10.51 -12.47 10.54
N SER A 163 9.48 -13.31 10.44
CA SER A 163 8.39 -13.40 11.41
C SER A 163 8.53 -14.64 12.29
N SER A 164 8.57 -14.46 13.60
CA SER A 164 8.51 -15.57 14.56
C SER A 164 7.90 -15.13 15.88
N ASP A 165 6.99 -15.94 16.39
CA ASP A 165 6.40 -15.79 17.73
C ASP A 165 7.39 -16.17 18.85
N PHE A 166 8.58 -16.68 18.49
CA PHE A 166 9.56 -17.26 19.42
C PHE A 166 10.72 -16.32 19.80
N GLY A 167 10.75 -15.10 19.25
CA GLY A 167 11.84 -14.13 19.44
C GLY A 167 12.96 -14.28 18.40
N ASP A 168 14.18 -13.92 18.76
CA ASP A 168 15.36 -13.92 17.88
C ASP A 168 16.36 -14.99 18.29
N GLY A 169 17.08 -15.53 17.31
CA GLY A 169 18.24 -16.40 17.47
C GLY A 169 17.93 -17.88 17.44
N GLU A 170 18.93 -18.66 17.80
CA GLU A 170 18.88 -20.12 17.80
C GLU A 170 18.16 -20.64 19.04
N LEU A 171 17.19 -21.52 18.83
CA LEU A 171 16.37 -22.16 19.87
C LEU A 171 16.63 -23.65 19.86
N HIS A 172 16.48 -24.29 21.04
CA HIS A 172 16.58 -25.73 21.20
C HIS A 172 15.21 -26.34 21.43
N ALA A 173 14.84 -27.36 20.63
CA ALA A 173 13.59 -28.09 20.72
C ALA A 173 13.81 -29.54 21.17
N GLN A 174 12.93 -30.03 22.06
CA GLN A 174 12.74 -31.45 22.35
C GLN A 174 11.32 -31.81 21.91
N VAL A 175 11.20 -32.75 20.97
CA VAL A 175 9.94 -33.11 20.33
C VAL A 175 9.69 -34.61 20.42
N GLU A 176 8.52 -34.97 20.93
CA GLU A 176 7.96 -36.32 20.84
C GLU A 176 6.92 -36.31 19.72
N VAL A 177 7.06 -37.21 18.74
CA VAL A 177 6.13 -37.38 17.63
C VAL A 177 4.99 -38.31 18.08
N CYS A 178 3.79 -37.73 18.21
CA CYS A 178 2.64 -38.46 18.77
C CYS A 178 1.71 -39.07 17.70
N GLY A 179 1.75 -38.53 16.48
CA GLY A 179 0.90 -38.99 15.37
C GLY A 179 1.02 -38.12 14.14
N PHE A 180 0.44 -38.57 13.07
CA PHE A 180 0.38 -37.84 11.81
C PHE A 180 -1.06 -37.66 11.34
N ARG A 181 -1.30 -36.55 10.64
CA ARG A 181 -2.56 -36.29 9.94
C ARG A 181 -2.26 -35.78 8.54
N THR A 182 -3.15 -36.08 7.63
CA THR A 182 -3.11 -35.57 6.25
C THR A 182 -4.29 -34.66 5.99
N VAL A 183 -4.09 -33.70 5.12
CA VAL A 183 -5.15 -32.81 4.63
C VAL A 183 -6.05 -33.62 3.68
N VAL A 184 -7.34 -33.61 3.94
CA VAL A 184 -8.35 -34.18 3.04
C VAL A 184 -9.22 -33.01 2.55
N LEU A 185 -9.09 -32.69 1.27
CA LEU A 185 -9.93 -31.69 0.62
C LEU A 185 -11.33 -32.28 0.36
N PRO A 186 -12.41 -31.52 0.56
CA PRO A 186 -13.75 -31.95 0.19
C PRO A 186 -13.87 -32.10 -1.33
N GLU A 187 -14.72 -33.03 -1.79
CA GLU A 187 -15.10 -33.08 -3.19
C GLU A 187 -15.93 -31.84 -3.57
N ILE A 188 -15.82 -31.41 -4.83
CA ILE A 188 -16.61 -30.30 -5.36
C ILE A 188 -17.95 -30.90 -5.83
N ASP A 189 -18.88 -30.99 -4.89
CA ASP A 189 -20.20 -31.60 -5.06
C ASP A 189 -21.31 -30.68 -4.48
N ASP A 190 -22.56 -31.15 -4.61
CA ASP A 190 -23.71 -30.38 -4.11
C ASP A 190 -23.69 -30.24 -2.58
N GLU A 191 -23.04 -31.16 -1.85
CA GLU A 191 -22.90 -31.04 -0.40
C GLU A 191 -21.99 -29.88 -0.02
N LEU A 192 -20.86 -29.72 -0.73
CA LEU A 192 -19.99 -28.58 -0.56
C LEU A 192 -20.68 -27.26 -1.00
N ALA A 193 -21.43 -27.31 -2.13
CA ALA A 193 -22.17 -26.14 -2.60
C ALA A 193 -23.19 -25.65 -1.56
N VAL A 194 -23.91 -26.54 -0.91
CA VAL A 194 -24.85 -26.21 0.18
C VAL A 194 -24.11 -25.63 1.40
N LYS A 195 -22.95 -26.15 1.76
CA LYS A 195 -22.14 -25.62 2.86
C LYS A 195 -21.70 -24.17 2.64
N VAL A 196 -21.43 -23.77 1.39
CA VAL A 196 -21.08 -22.39 1.04
C VAL A 196 -22.30 -21.50 0.74
N GLY A 197 -23.52 -22.02 0.90
CA GLY A 197 -24.77 -21.28 0.74
C GLY A 197 -25.35 -21.25 -0.67
N CYS A 198 -24.89 -22.14 -1.55
CA CYS A 198 -25.40 -22.31 -2.91
C CYS A 198 -26.41 -23.47 -2.97
N MET A 199 -27.21 -23.53 -4.04
CA MET A 199 -28.23 -24.62 -4.19
C MET A 199 -27.60 -25.93 -4.66
N ASP A 200 -26.66 -25.87 -5.58
CA ASP A 200 -25.93 -26.98 -6.19
C ASP A 200 -24.59 -26.46 -6.77
N VAL A 201 -23.80 -27.35 -7.34
CA VAL A 201 -22.50 -27.06 -7.96
C VAL A 201 -22.64 -26.02 -9.10
N GLU A 202 -23.69 -26.13 -9.91
CA GLU A 202 -23.90 -25.18 -11.03
C GLU A 202 -24.17 -23.75 -10.51
N ASP A 203 -25.01 -23.62 -9.49
CA ASP A 203 -25.27 -22.34 -8.82
C ASP A 203 -24.01 -21.81 -8.16
N MET A 204 -23.22 -22.66 -7.50
CA MET A 204 -21.93 -22.28 -6.89
C MET A 204 -20.98 -21.70 -7.96
N HIS A 205 -20.80 -22.34 -9.09
CA HIS A 205 -19.97 -21.82 -10.19
C HIS A 205 -20.48 -20.48 -10.73
N LYS A 206 -21.79 -20.31 -10.88
CA LYS A 206 -22.39 -19.05 -11.34
C LYS A 206 -22.16 -17.90 -10.35
N GLN A 207 -22.35 -18.18 -9.05
CA GLN A 207 -22.12 -17.17 -8.02
C GLN A 207 -20.65 -16.79 -7.91
N MET A 208 -19.73 -17.77 -8.01
CA MET A 208 -18.29 -17.50 -8.04
C MET A 208 -17.89 -16.60 -9.19
N ARG A 209 -18.30 -16.93 -10.43
CA ARG A 209 -18.02 -16.07 -11.60
C ARG A 209 -18.51 -14.66 -11.37
N ARG A 210 -19.75 -14.52 -10.93
CA ARG A 210 -20.34 -13.20 -10.64
C ARG A 210 -19.57 -12.43 -9.57
N ASN A 211 -19.15 -13.10 -8.50
CA ASN A 211 -18.39 -12.44 -7.43
C ASN A 211 -17.00 -12.01 -7.91
N ILE A 212 -16.31 -12.85 -8.69
CA ILE A 212 -15.02 -12.53 -9.30
C ILE A 212 -15.16 -11.34 -10.24
N GLU A 213 -16.16 -11.32 -11.10
CA GLU A 213 -16.43 -10.21 -12.03
C GLU A 213 -16.77 -8.91 -11.29
N MET A 214 -17.54 -8.99 -10.20
CA MET A 214 -17.80 -7.82 -9.33
C MET A 214 -16.52 -7.28 -8.69
N GLN A 215 -15.66 -8.16 -8.15
CA GLN A 215 -14.38 -7.75 -7.59
C GLN A 215 -13.45 -7.15 -8.64
N LYS A 216 -13.38 -7.76 -9.82
CA LYS A 216 -12.61 -7.20 -10.95
C LYS A 216 -13.14 -5.85 -11.39
N ALA A 217 -14.45 -5.68 -11.51
CA ALA A 217 -15.07 -4.39 -11.87
C ALA A 217 -14.73 -3.28 -10.87
N GLU A 218 -14.56 -3.61 -9.59
CA GLU A 218 -14.12 -2.65 -8.56
C GLU A 218 -12.61 -2.39 -8.61
N GLN A 219 -11.80 -3.42 -8.82
CA GLN A 219 -10.34 -3.33 -8.75
C GLN A 219 -9.68 -2.84 -10.04
N LEU A 220 -10.21 -3.21 -11.20
CA LEU A 220 -9.60 -2.88 -12.50
C LEU A 220 -9.42 -1.37 -12.76
N PRO A 221 -10.34 -0.48 -12.39
CA PRO A 221 -10.11 0.96 -12.55
C PRO A 221 -8.91 1.46 -11.75
N HIS A 222 -8.72 0.97 -10.52
CA HIS A 222 -7.57 1.31 -9.69
C HIS A 222 -6.28 0.74 -10.26
N LEU A 223 -6.30 -0.52 -10.69
CA LEU A 223 -5.15 -1.15 -11.32
C LEU A 223 -4.76 -0.46 -12.63
N LYS A 224 -5.75 -0.03 -13.42
CA LYS A 224 -5.52 0.75 -14.65
C LYS A 224 -4.82 2.07 -14.35
N LEU A 225 -5.29 2.78 -13.32
CA LEU A 225 -4.68 4.02 -12.86
C LEU A 225 -3.23 3.79 -12.42
N ASP A 226 -3.00 2.82 -11.57
CA ASP A 226 -1.66 2.53 -11.04
C ASP A 226 -0.69 2.16 -12.17
N ARG A 227 -1.07 1.25 -13.07
CA ARG A 227 -0.22 0.85 -14.19
C ARG A 227 0.03 1.99 -15.18
N ALA A 228 -0.98 2.84 -15.44
CA ALA A 228 -0.81 4.01 -16.30
C ALA A 228 0.16 5.04 -15.68
N VAL A 229 0.06 5.28 -14.38
CA VAL A 229 0.97 6.17 -13.66
C VAL A 229 2.38 5.61 -13.68
N GLU A 230 2.59 4.34 -13.34
CA GLU A 230 3.93 3.71 -13.37
C GLU A 230 4.56 3.78 -14.78
N ALA A 231 3.80 3.46 -15.82
CA ALA A 231 4.29 3.57 -17.20
C ALA A 231 4.65 5.01 -17.61
N ALA A 232 3.95 6.00 -17.06
CA ALA A 232 4.28 7.41 -17.30
C ALA A 232 5.53 7.83 -16.52
N LEU A 233 5.72 7.34 -15.27
CA LEU A 233 6.90 7.63 -14.46
C LEU A 233 8.20 7.13 -15.11
N GLU A 234 8.18 5.98 -15.75
CA GLU A 234 9.33 5.43 -16.49
C GLU A 234 9.81 6.35 -17.64
N ARG A 235 8.98 7.30 -18.06
CA ARG A 235 9.31 8.27 -19.11
C ARG A 235 9.99 9.55 -18.61
N LEU A 236 10.15 9.73 -17.30
CA LEU A 236 10.92 10.86 -16.79
C LEU A 236 12.36 10.82 -17.34
N THR A 237 12.81 11.94 -17.88
CA THR A 237 14.14 12.03 -18.52
C THR A 237 15.27 12.21 -17.53
N GLU A 238 14.94 12.63 -16.31
CA GLU A 238 15.89 12.88 -15.23
C GLU A 238 15.20 12.68 -13.87
N ASP A 239 16.00 12.50 -12.82
CA ASP A 239 15.49 12.39 -11.47
C ASP A 239 14.94 13.73 -10.96
N VAL A 240 13.88 13.65 -10.16
CA VAL A 240 13.32 14.85 -9.51
C VAL A 240 14.36 15.45 -8.57
N PRO A 241 14.63 16.77 -8.66
CA PRO A 241 15.62 17.43 -7.82
C PRO A 241 15.38 17.24 -6.33
N ALA A 242 16.45 17.00 -5.57
CA ALA A 242 16.39 16.69 -4.15
C ALA A 242 15.63 17.74 -3.33
N TYR A 243 15.77 19.03 -3.66
CA TYR A 243 15.09 20.10 -2.93
C TYR A 243 13.55 19.99 -3.02
N TYR A 244 13.05 19.49 -4.15
CA TYR A 244 11.61 19.26 -4.32
C TYR A 244 11.14 17.99 -3.61
N VAL A 245 11.92 16.93 -3.66
CA VAL A 245 11.65 15.72 -2.89
C VAL A 245 11.62 16.02 -1.38
N ASP A 246 12.54 16.88 -0.90
CA ASP A 246 12.57 17.30 0.50
C ASP A 246 11.33 18.09 0.91
N PHE A 247 10.83 18.93 0.02
CA PHE A 247 9.55 19.63 0.23
C PHE A 247 8.38 18.64 0.36
N ILE A 248 8.26 17.70 -0.58
CA ILE A 248 7.21 16.67 -0.52
C ILE A 248 7.36 15.76 0.71
N ARG A 249 8.60 15.45 1.13
CA ARG A 249 8.86 14.65 2.34
C ARG A 249 8.30 15.28 3.61
N GLN A 250 8.33 16.60 3.71
CA GLN A 250 7.73 17.30 4.85
C GLN A 250 6.21 17.12 4.87
N ASP A 251 5.56 17.16 3.71
CA ASP A 251 4.12 16.92 3.61
C ASP A 251 3.75 15.47 3.93
N VAL A 252 4.47 14.49 3.37
CA VAL A 252 4.29 13.06 3.68
C VAL A 252 4.46 12.79 5.18
N GLY A 253 5.51 13.36 5.80
CA GLY A 253 5.75 13.20 7.23
C GLY A 253 4.65 13.82 8.08
N ARG A 254 4.14 14.99 7.70
CA ARG A 254 3.03 15.65 8.39
C ARG A 254 1.74 14.83 8.28
N GLU A 255 1.37 14.40 7.08
CA GLU A 255 0.18 13.56 6.84
C GLU A 255 0.25 12.25 7.63
N PHE A 256 1.43 11.63 7.70
CA PHE A 256 1.64 10.43 8.51
C PHE A 256 1.38 10.70 9.99
N MET A 257 1.91 11.79 10.54
CA MET A 257 1.70 12.15 11.94
C MET A 257 0.25 12.51 12.24
N GLU A 258 -0.45 13.21 11.34
CA GLU A 258 -1.86 13.54 11.43
C GLU A 258 -2.72 12.26 11.43
N SER A 259 -2.43 11.30 10.52
CA SER A 259 -3.09 10.00 10.48
C SER A 259 -2.94 9.21 11.80
N LEU A 260 -1.77 9.24 12.44
CA LEU A 260 -1.57 8.60 13.74
C LEU A 260 -2.43 9.27 14.82
N GLN A 261 -2.52 10.59 14.82
CA GLN A 261 -3.34 11.34 15.79
C GLN A 261 -4.83 11.02 15.62
N GLU A 262 -5.32 10.93 14.38
CA GLU A 262 -6.72 10.56 14.09
C GLU A 262 -7.04 9.15 14.60
N GLN A 263 -6.08 8.22 14.54
CA GLN A 263 -6.19 6.88 15.07
C GLN A 263 -6.01 6.82 16.61
N GLY A 264 -5.71 7.95 17.26
CA GLY A 264 -5.44 8.01 18.70
C GLY A 264 -4.15 7.29 19.10
N MET A 265 -3.21 7.14 18.20
CA MET A 265 -1.96 6.42 18.35
C MET A 265 -0.78 7.39 18.39
N ASP A 266 0.18 7.14 19.26
CA ASP A 266 1.47 7.83 19.17
C ASP A 266 2.47 7.04 18.31
N LEU A 267 3.53 7.72 17.88
CA LEU A 267 4.55 7.14 17.01
C LEU A 267 5.22 5.90 17.60
N GLN A 268 5.47 5.90 18.91
CA GLN A 268 6.13 4.76 19.59
C GLN A 268 5.23 3.54 19.63
N GLN A 269 3.94 3.74 19.90
CA GLN A 269 2.94 2.67 19.88
C GLN A 269 2.81 2.07 18.48
N TRP A 270 2.76 2.93 17.45
CA TRP A 270 2.68 2.47 16.07
C TRP A 270 3.92 1.65 15.67
N MET A 271 5.13 2.13 16.01
CA MET A 271 6.38 1.42 15.73
C MET A 271 6.45 0.05 16.40
N LEU A 272 6.00 -0.05 17.64
CA LEU A 272 5.94 -1.32 18.37
C LEU A 272 4.93 -2.28 17.77
N GLN A 273 3.74 -1.79 17.43
CA GLN A 273 2.66 -2.60 16.89
C GLN A 273 3.00 -3.16 15.48
N ASN A 274 3.71 -2.38 14.67
CA ASN A 274 4.09 -2.78 13.31
C ASN A 274 5.51 -3.39 13.24
N SER A 275 6.22 -3.53 14.36
CA SER A 275 7.60 -4.01 14.44
C SER A 275 8.56 -3.24 13.52
N VAL A 276 8.33 -1.92 13.33
CA VAL A 276 9.10 -1.04 12.46
C VAL A 276 10.12 -0.24 13.28
N GLN A 277 11.36 -0.21 12.82
CA GLN A 277 12.40 0.63 13.41
C GLN A 277 12.36 2.05 12.82
N GLY A 278 12.83 3.04 13.58
CA GLY A 278 12.82 4.44 13.16
C GLY A 278 13.56 4.73 11.85
N GLU A 279 14.63 3.99 11.54
CA GLU A 279 15.35 4.12 10.25
C GLU A 279 14.51 3.59 9.09
N GLN A 280 13.87 2.44 9.25
CA GLN A 280 12.96 1.89 8.23
C GLN A 280 11.81 2.86 7.93
N MET A 281 11.20 3.42 8.95
CA MET A 281 10.14 4.43 8.77
C MET A 281 10.62 5.65 7.98
N LYS A 282 11.84 6.16 8.26
CA LYS A 282 12.41 7.28 7.52
C LYS A 282 12.68 6.93 6.05
N GLU A 283 13.13 5.73 5.78
CA GLU A 283 13.34 5.22 4.42
C GLU A 283 12.00 5.11 3.68
N ASP A 284 10.96 4.60 4.34
CA ASP A 284 9.62 4.46 3.76
C ASP A 284 9.01 5.84 3.44
N ILE A 285 9.11 6.81 4.35
CA ILE A 285 8.69 8.19 4.11
C ILE A 285 9.49 8.81 2.95
N SER A 286 10.80 8.56 2.88
CA SER A 286 11.64 9.10 1.80
C SER A 286 11.30 8.50 0.45
N ARG A 287 11.04 7.20 0.39
CA ARG A 287 10.61 6.50 -0.83
C ARG A 287 9.24 6.99 -1.30
N GLU A 288 8.30 7.13 -0.39
CA GLU A 288 6.97 7.69 -0.69
C GLU A 288 7.07 9.13 -1.19
N ALA A 289 7.89 9.95 -0.56
CA ALA A 289 8.10 11.34 -1.00
C ALA A 289 8.71 11.42 -2.41
N GLN A 290 9.69 10.55 -2.71
CA GLN A 290 10.30 10.49 -4.04
C GLN A 290 9.27 10.07 -5.09
N ARG A 291 8.45 9.06 -4.79
CA ARG A 291 7.40 8.60 -5.68
C ARG A 291 6.34 9.68 -5.92
N ARG A 292 5.86 10.33 -4.87
CA ARG A 292 4.88 11.43 -4.98
C ARG A 292 5.43 12.62 -5.76
N ALA A 293 6.68 12.99 -5.53
CA ALA A 293 7.34 14.06 -6.27
C ALA A 293 7.44 13.72 -7.77
N ALA A 294 7.78 12.48 -8.11
CA ALA A 294 7.83 12.01 -9.48
C ALA A 294 6.45 12.03 -10.16
N ILE A 295 5.41 11.53 -9.47
CA ILE A 295 4.02 11.56 -9.96
C ILE A 295 3.59 13.01 -10.22
N ASP A 296 3.79 13.89 -9.24
CA ASP A 296 3.41 15.31 -9.33
C ASP A 296 4.04 15.99 -10.55
N ARG A 297 5.34 15.78 -10.77
CA ARG A 297 6.05 16.38 -11.90
C ARG A 297 5.70 15.75 -13.24
N THR A 298 5.44 14.45 -13.26
CA THR A 298 4.98 13.74 -14.47
C THR A 298 3.61 14.25 -14.92
N LEU A 299 2.67 14.40 -14.00
CA LEU A 299 1.33 14.89 -14.30
C LEU A 299 1.35 16.35 -14.77
N ASP A 300 2.17 17.20 -14.15
CA ASP A 300 2.34 18.59 -14.58
C ASP A 300 2.97 18.67 -15.99
N ALA A 301 3.94 17.80 -16.31
CA ALA A 301 4.53 17.72 -17.64
C ALA A 301 3.50 17.32 -18.70
N ILE A 302 2.65 16.33 -18.41
CA ILE A 302 1.55 15.91 -19.30
C ILE A 302 0.56 17.05 -19.49
N PHE A 303 0.13 17.69 -18.38
CA PHE A 303 -0.83 18.80 -18.42
C PHE A 303 -0.33 19.94 -19.32
N ALA A 304 0.94 20.32 -19.16
CA ALA A 304 1.57 21.40 -19.94
C ALA A 304 1.72 21.01 -21.44
N HIS A 305 2.16 19.77 -21.72
CA HIS A 305 2.33 19.29 -23.09
C HIS A 305 1.01 19.26 -23.87
N GLU A 306 -0.05 18.75 -23.25
CA GLU A 306 -1.39 18.67 -23.82
C GLU A 306 -2.13 20.01 -23.85
N LYS A 307 -1.50 21.08 -23.34
CA LYS A 307 -2.05 22.44 -23.28
C LYS A 307 -3.44 22.49 -22.63
N MET A 308 -3.59 21.71 -21.56
CA MET A 308 -4.83 21.68 -20.81
C MET A 308 -5.02 22.96 -20.02
N GLU A 309 -6.26 23.32 -19.74
CA GLU A 309 -6.62 24.48 -18.92
C GLU A 309 -7.50 24.02 -17.76
N VAL A 310 -7.36 24.68 -16.62
CA VAL A 310 -8.23 24.49 -15.46
C VAL A 310 -9.36 25.49 -15.49
N THR A 311 -10.60 25.00 -15.46
CA THR A 311 -11.81 25.81 -15.38
C THR A 311 -12.34 25.91 -13.95
N ASP A 312 -13.26 26.83 -13.71
CA ASP A 312 -13.96 26.92 -12.42
C ASP A 312 -14.77 25.64 -12.11
N GLU A 313 -15.24 24.94 -13.15
CA GLU A 313 -15.93 23.65 -13.03
C GLU A 313 -14.98 22.55 -12.58
N ASP A 314 -13.74 22.54 -13.08
CA ASP A 314 -12.71 21.58 -12.63
C ASP A 314 -12.40 21.78 -11.13
N ILE A 315 -12.35 23.01 -10.66
CA ILE A 315 -12.14 23.34 -9.25
C ILE A 315 -13.36 22.91 -8.41
N ALA A 316 -14.56 23.24 -8.86
CA ALA A 316 -15.78 22.85 -8.17
C ALA A 316 -15.93 21.32 -8.04
N ALA A 317 -15.49 20.59 -9.05
CA ALA A 317 -15.51 19.12 -9.07
C ALA A 317 -14.60 18.48 -8.02
N LEU A 318 -13.64 19.20 -7.44
CA LEU A 318 -12.82 18.70 -6.32
C LEU A 318 -13.65 18.45 -5.05
N PHE A 319 -14.78 19.14 -4.92
CA PHE A 319 -15.67 19.09 -3.76
C PHE A 319 -17.02 18.42 -4.07
N ALA A 320 -17.13 17.72 -5.19
CA ALA A 320 -18.41 17.18 -5.67
C ALA A 320 -19.09 16.18 -4.70
N GLU A 321 -18.32 15.49 -3.87
CA GLU A 321 -18.79 14.52 -2.88
C GLU A 321 -18.97 15.11 -1.47
N GLU A 322 -18.70 16.41 -1.30
CA GLU A 322 -18.74 17.08 -0.01
C GLU A 322 -20.10 17.73 0.24
N GLU A 323 -20.68 17.53 1.43
CA GLU A 323 -21.98 18.11 1.80
C GLU A 323 -21.96 19.65 1.76
N ASP A 324 -20.81 20.27 2.12
CA ASP A 324 -20.62 21.72 2.20
C ASP A 324 -19.64 22.26 1.13
N ALA A 325 -19.70 21.72 -0.10
CA ALA A 325 -18.80 22.06 -1.20
C ALA A 325 -18.56 23.57 -1.39
N GLN A 326 -19.64 24.37 -1.40
CA GLN A 326 -19.55 25.82 -1.59
C GLN A 326 -18.85 26.51 -0.42
N ALA A 327 -19.13 26.14 0.81
CA ALA A 327 -18.51 26.72 1.99
C ALA A 327 -17.00 26.40 2.05
N LYS A 328 -16.62 25.18 1.69
CA LYS A 328 -15.21 24.78 1.58
C LYS A 328 -14.50 25.58 0.49
N LEU A 329 -15.05 25.72 -0.70
CA LEU A 329 -14.48 26.51 -1.78
C LEU A 329 -14.26 27.97 -1.36
N GLU A 330 -15.25 28.61 -0.71
CA GLU A 330 -15.12 29.97 -0.22
C GLU A 330 -14.02 30.08 0.86
N SER A 331 -13.91 29.11 1.77
CA SER A 331 -12.85 29.07 2.76
C SER A 331 -11.44 29.04 2.12
N TRP A 332 -11.25 28.29 1.03
CA TRP A 332 -9.98 28.26 0.31
C TRP A 332 -9.70 29.60 -0.39
N LYS A 333 -10.72 30.26 -0.95
CA LYS A 333 -10.61 31.61 -1.55
C LYS A 333 -10.22 32.65 -0.52
N GLU A 334 -10.89 32.66 0.63
CA GLU A 334 -10.59 33.59 1.73
C GLU A 334 -9.19 33.38 2.29
N ALA A 335 -8.69 32.15 2.28
CA ALA A 335 -7.33 31.82 2.69
C ALA A 335 -6.25 32.15 1.62
N ASN A 336 -6.60 32.69 0.46
CA ASN A 336 -5.71 32.93 -0.68
C ASN A 336 -4.97 31.64 -1.12
N ARG A 337 -5.73 30.54 -1.29
CA ARG A 337 -5.21 29.22 -1.65
C ARG A 337 -5.82 28.63 -2.92
N LEU A 338 -6.34 29.48 -3.81
CA LEU A 338 -6.89 29.01 -5.09
C LEU A 338 -5.84 28.37 -5.99
N SER A 339 -4.59 28.83 -5.93
CA SER A 339 -3.47 28.19 -6.66
C SER A 339 -3.27 26.73 -6.28
N ASN A 340 -3.47 26.38 -5.00
CA ASN A 340 -3.44 24.97 -4.57
C ASN A 340 -4.60 24.16 -5.15
N LEU A 341 -5.82 24.73 -5.18
CA LEU A 341 -6.96 24.07 -5.83
C LEU A 341 -6.75 23.91 -7.33
N ARG A 342 -6.19 24.90 -8.00
CA ARG A 342 -5.83 24.78 -9.42
C ARG A 342 -4.78 23.70 -9.63
N LYS A 343 -3.79 23.57 -8.75
CA LYS A 343 -2.82 22.48 -8.79
C LYS A 343 -3.50 21.11 -8.67
N MET A 344 -4.39 20.95 -7.69
CA MET A 344 -5.15 19.70 -7.51
C MET A 344 -6.00 19.38 -8.75
N ALA A 345 -6.66 20.39 -9.32
CA ALA A 345 -7.46 20.23 -10.54
C ALA A 345 -6.59 19.87 -11.76
N ARG A 346 -5.40 20.49 -11.91
CA ARG A 346 -4.42 20.12 -12.96
C ARG A 346 -4.03 18.64 -12.85
N GLN A 347 -3.66 18.19 -11.66
CA GLN A 347 -3.27 16.81 -11.42
C GLN A 347 -4.40 15.83 -11.70
N ARG A 348 -5.61 16.12 -11.22
CA ARG A 348 -6.79 15.30 -11.49
C ARG A 348 -7.08 15.19 -12.99
N LYS A 349 -6.99 16.31 -13.71
CA LYS A 349 -7.25 16.37 -15.16
C LYS A 349 -6.19 15.62 -15.97
N ALA A 350 -4.91 15.78 -15.61
CA ALA A 350 -3.81 15.04 -16.23
C ALA A 350 -3.90 13.54 -15.94
N THR A 351 -4.26 13.15 -14.72
CA THR A 351 -4.50 11.74 -14.35
C THR A 351 -5.64 11.14 -15.16
N GLN A 352 -6.76 11.85 -15.28
CA GLN A 352 -7.90 11.39 -16.07
C GLN A 352 -7.52 11.20 -17.54
N TRP A 353 -6.81 12.18 -18.11
CA TRP A 353 -6.31 12.08 -19.48
C TRP A 353 -5.39 10.87 -19.68
N LEU A 354 -4.46 10.66 -18.74
CA LEU A 354 -3.52 9.54 -18.78
C LEU A 354 -4.26 8.19 -18.79
N VAL A 355 -5.26 8.04 -17.93
CA VAL A 355 -6.06 6.80 -17.84
C VAL A 355 -6.95 6.60 -19.06
N ASP A 356 -7.60 7.68 -19.56
CA ASP A 356 -8.52 7.60 -20.70
C ASP A 356 -7.80 7.29 -22.01
N ASN A 357 -6.57 7.77 -22.16
CA ASN A 357 -5.76 7.55 -23.35
C ASN A 357 -4.85 6.32 -23.27
N ALA A 358 -4.74 5.65 -22.11
CA ALA A 358 -3.92 4.46 -21.97
C ALA A 358 -4.38 3.35 -22.93
N GLN A 359 -3.43 2.79 -23.67
CA GLN A 359 -3.64 1.63 -24.54
C GLN A 359 -3.54 0.36 -23.68
N VAL A 360 -4.65 -0.37 -23.60
CA VAL A 360 -4.76 -1.55 -22.76
C VAL A 360 -4.60 -2.81 -23.61
N GLU A 361 -3.67 -3.66 -23.20
CA GLU A 361 -3.53 -5.03 -23.68
C GLU A 361 -4.08 -5.97 -22.59
N ILE A 362 -4.93 -6.91 -22.96
CA ILE A 362 -5.49 -7.87 -22.01
C ILE A 362 -4.53 -9.03 -21.83
N GLU A 363 -4.21 -9.36 -20.58
CA GLU A 363 -3.40 -10.53 -20.21
C GLU A 363 -4.12 -11.81 -20.66
N GLU A 364 -3.38 -12.77 -21.27
CA GLU A 364 -3.91 -14.06 -21.70
C GLU A 364 -4.15 -15.01 -20.52
#